data_8706789e132f81c3bcd73aa489a4acc3
#
_entry.id   8706789e132f81c3bcd73aa489a4acc3
#
_cell.length_a   1.000
_cell.length_b   1.000
_cell.length_c   1.000
_cell.angle_alpha   90.00
_cell.angle_beta   90.00
_cell.angle_gamma   90.00
#
_symmetry.space_group_name_H-M   'P 1'
#
loop_
_entity.id
_entity.type
_entity.pdbx_description
1 polymer ?
#
loop_
_entity_poly.entity_id
_entity_poly.type
_entity_poly.pdbx_seq_one_letter_code
_entity_poly.pdbx_strand_id
1 'polypeptide(L)'
;MKKHILTALIFLFTFGVSQVIYKVPIHDTIDLGLPPFIERSIEMAEADSAEAIIFDIDTFGGRLDAATQIKDAILSANIPTIAFINRRAISAGALISLSC
;
A
#
# COMPACT_ATOMS: atom_id res chain seq x y z
N MET A 1 -30.55 -20.09 31.99
CA MET A 1 -29.09 -20.31 31.94
C MET A 1 -28.57 -20.47 30.55
N LYS A 2 -29.13 -21.33 29.71
CA LYS A 2 -28.66 -21.54 28.29
C LYS A 2 -28.74 -20.29 27.44
N LYS A 3 -29.72 -19.41 27.65
CA LYS A 3 -29.89 -18.17 26.90
C LYS A 3 -28.76 -17.16 27.11
N HIS A 4 -28.15 -17.13 28.28
CA HIS A 4 -27.07 -16.19 28.59
C HIS A 4 -25.74 -16.58 27.92
N ILE A 5 -25.47 -17.87 27.79
CA ILE A 5 -24.26 -18.39 27.14
C ILE A 5 -24.29 -18.06 25.64
N LEU A 6 -25.44 -18.23 24.99
CA LEU A 6 -25.59 -17.92 23.57
C LEU A 6 -25.42 -16.43 23.29
N THR A 7 -25.96 -15.56 24.14
CA THR A 7 -25.80 -14.11 24.02
C THR A 7 -24.36 -13.68 24.16
N ALA A 8 -23.59 -14.26 25.10
CA ALA A 8 -22.17 -13.99 25.27
C ALA A 8 -21.34 -14.40 24.05
N LEU A 9 -21.65 -15.56 23.44
CA LEU A 9 -20.99 -16.01 22.23
C LEU A 9 -21.24 -15.08 21.05
N ILE A 10 -22.45 -14.63 20.83
CA ILE A 10 -22.80 -13.68 19.78
C ILE A 10 -22.05 -12.35 19.99
N PHE A 11 -21.94 -11.88 21.21
CA PHE A 11 -21.22 -10.66 21.55
C PHE A 11 -19.73 -10.76 21.24
N LEU A 12 -19.10 -11.92 21.48
CA LEU A 12 -17.71 -12.16 21.13
C LEU A 12 -17.47 -12.11 19.62
N PHE A 13 -18.40 -12.56 18.80
CA PHE A 13 -18.29 -12.49 17.34
C PHE A 13 -18.52 -11.09 16.77
N THR A 14 -19.05 -10.15 17.53
CA THR A 14 -19.24 -8.76 17.10
C THR A 14 -17.98 -7.90 17.25
N PHE A 15 -16.93 -8.38 17.91
CA PHE A 15 -15.62 -7.77 17.87
C PHE A 15 -15.03 -7.98 16.48
N GLY A 16 -15.33 -7.06 15.56
CA GLY A 16 -14.86 -7.11 14.21
C GLY A 16 -13.34 -7.02 14.13
N VAL A 17 -12.77 -7.70 13.13
CA VAL A 17 -11.37 -7.52 12.76
C VAL A 17 -11.25 -6.15 12.12
N SER A 18 -10.42 -5.26 12.69
CA SER A 18 -10.16 -3.97 12.10
C SER A 18 -9.29 -4.17 10.85
N GLN A 19 -9.75 -3.63 9.71
CA GLN A 19 -9.01 -3.65 8.46
C GLN A 19 -8.12 -2.42 8.37
N VAL A 20 -6.86 -2.62 7.95
CA VAL A 20 -5.89 -1.56 7.78
C VAL A 20 -5.53 -1.49 6.30
N ILE A 21 -5.62 -0.31 5.74
CA ILE A 21 -5.17 -0.02 4.39
C ILE A 21 -4.14 1.10 4.48
N TYR A 22 -2.97 0.89 3.89
CA TYR A 22 -1.93 1.92 3.80
C TYR A 22 -2.14 2.74 2.55
N LYS A 23 -2.08 4.06 2.69
CA LYS A 23 -2.06 4.99 1.56
C LYS A 23 -0.70 5.67 1.54
N VAL A 24 0.05 5.45 0.46
CA VAL A 24 1.43 5.90 0.32
C VAL A 24 1.54 6.87 -0.86
N PRO A 25 1.91 8.13 -0.63
CA PRO A 25 2.04 9.09 -1.72
C PRO A 25 3.31 8.85 -2.53
N ILE A 26 3.16 8.96 -3.85
CA ILE A 26 4.26 9.05 -4.81
C ILE A 26 4.01 10.31 -5.62
N HIS A 27 4.36 11.44 -5.05
CA HIS A 27 4.12 12.76 -5.60
C HIS A 27 5.40 13.42 -6.07
N ASP A 28 5.26 14.38 -6.99
CA ASP A 28 6.34 15.21 -7.50
C ASP A 28 7.39 14.41 -8.27
N THR A 29 8.64 14.82 -8.24
CA THR A 29 9.72 14.19 -9.00
C THR A 29 10.16 12.88 -8.37
N ILE A 30 10.31 11.85 -9.20
CA ILE A 30 10.86 10.56 -8.78
C ILE A 30 12.37 10.70 -8.66
N ASP A 31 12.90 10.64 -7.44
CA ASP A 31 14.31 10.75 -7.13
C ASP A 31 14.79 9.61 -6.23
N LEU A 32 16.09 9.58 -5.93
CA LEU A 32 16.70 8.50 -5.14
C LEU A 32 16.35 8.54 -3.64
N GLY A 33 15.70 9.58 -3.16
CA GLY A 33 15.17 9.63 -1.80
C GLY A 33 13.88 8.84 -1.64
N LEU A 34 13.18 8.59 -2.74
CA LEU A 34 11.87 7.94 -2.73
C LEU A 34 11.93 6.42 -2.50
N PRO A 35 12.82 5.64 -3.13
CA PRO A 35 12.85 4.20 -2.95
C PRO A 35 12.96 3.74 -1.49
N PRO A 36 13.83 4.28 -0.64
CA PRO A 36 13.87 3.89 0.78
C PRO A 36 12.57 4.16 1.52
N PHE A 37 11.89 5.25 1.19
CA PHE A 37 10.58 5.57 1.76
C PHE A 37 9.52 4.53 1.36
N ILE A 38 9.48 4.15 0.09
CA ILE A 38 8.54 3.14 -0.41
C ILE A 38 8.83 1.77 0.23
N GLU A 39 10.09 1.37 0.29
CA GLU A 39 10.51 0.11 0.91
C GLU A 39 10.06 0.04 2.38
N ARG A 40 10.31 1.10 3.15
CA ARG A 40 9.87 1.17 4.55
C ARG A 40 8.35 1.13 4.68
N SER A 41 7.64 1.81 3.78
CA SER A 41 6.18 1.82 3.80
C SER A 41 5.60 0.42 3.55
N ILE A 42 6.18 -0.33 2.63
CA ILE A 42 5.78 -1.71 2.35
C ILE A 42 6.07 -2.59 3.57
N GLU A 43 7.26 -2.50 4.15
CA GLU A 43 7.63 -3.26 5.34
C GLU A 43 6.67 -2.99 6.51
N MET A 44 6.34 -1.74 6.75
CA MET A 44 5.40 -1.35 7.80
C MET A 44 3.99 -1.91 7.55
N ALA A 45 3.52 -1.84 6.31
CA ALA A 45 2.22 -2.38 5.93
C ALA A 45 2.16 -3.89 6.12
N GLU A 46 3.22 -4.60 5.74
CA GLU A 46 3.31 -6.06 5.93
C GLU A 46 3.35 -6.41 7.43
N ALA A 47 4.13 -5.66 8.23
CA ALA A 47 4.21 -5.88 9.68
C ALA A 47 2.86 -5.66 10.38
N ASP A 48 2.06 -4.73 9.89
CA ASP A 48 0.71 -4.44 10.40
C ASP A 48 -0.36 -5.37 9.83
N SER A 49 0.02 -6.32 8.99
CA SER A 49 -0.93 -7.20 8.28
C SER A 49 -2.00 -6.41 7.52
N ALA A 50 -1.59 -5.34 6.84
CA ALA A 50 -2.50 -4.51 6.08
C ALA A 50 -3.16 -5.31 4.94
N GLU A 51 -4.40 -4.99 4.65
CA GLU A 51 -5.19 -5.64 3.59
C GLU A 51 -4.68 -5.26 2.20
N ALA A 52 -4.17 -4.05 2.05
CA ALA A 52 -3.63 -3.54 0.80
C ALA A 52 -2.79 -2.29 1.03
N ILE A 53 -1.97 -1.95 0.03
CA ILE A 53 -1.31 -0.65 -0.07
C ILE A 53 -1.86 0.05 -1.31
N ILE A 54 -2.33 1.28 -1.12
CA ILE A 54 -2.71 2.16 -2.22
C ILE A 54 -1.60 3.17 -2.42
N PHE A 55 -0.96 3.13 -3.58
CA PHE A 55 0.00 4.16 -3.97
C PHE A 55 -0.76 5.28 -4.68
N ASP A 56 -0.79 6.44 -4.04
CA ASP A 56 -1.43 7.64 -4.59
C ASP A 56 -0.39 8.37 -5.46
N ILE A 57 -0.53 8.23 -6.77
CA ILE A 57 0.49 8.63 -7.74
C ILE A 57 0.08 9.92 -8.43
N ASP A 58 0.95 10.93 -8.34
CA ASP A 58 0.82 12.19 -9.07
C ASP A 58 2.24 12.69 -9.41
N THR A 59 2.72 12.34 -10.59
CA THR A 59 4.09 12.66 -10.98
C THR A 59 4.24 12.83 -12.49
N PHE A 60 5.15 13.71 -12.88
CA PHE A 60 5.62 13.81 -14.26
C PHE A 60 6.75 12.82 -14.58
N GLY A 61 7.26 12.11 -13.59
CA GLY A 61 8.35 11.17 -13.72
C GLY A 61 9.59 11.61 -12.99
N GLY A 62 10.74 11.15 -13.46
CA GLY A 62 12.04 11.47 -12.87
C GLY A 62 13.08 10.43 -13.23
N ARG A 63 13.88 10.02 -12.24
CA ARG A 63 14.99 9.09 -12.45
C ARG A 63 14.52 7.68 -12.70
N LEU A 64 15.01 7.08 -13.76
CA LEU A 64 14.69 5.71 -14.11
C LEU A 64 15.27 4.70 -13.12
N ASP A 65 16.47 4.95 -12.61
CA ASP A 65 17.09 4.08 -11.59
C ASP A 65 16.28 4.06 -10.29
N ALA A 66 15.78 5.19 -9.84
CA ALA A 66 14.88 5.26 -8.70
C ALA A 66 13.56 4.53 -8.97
N ALA A 67 12.96 4.75 -10.13
CA ALA A 67 11.73 4.07 -10.55
C ALA A 67 11.89 2.55 -10.61
N THR A 68 13.04 2.08 -11.07
CA THR A 68 13.34 0.64 -11.11
C THR A 68 13.41 0.03 -9.71
N GLN A 69 14.03 0.72 -8.76
CA GLN A 69 14.07 0.27 -7.37
C GLN A 69 12.67 0.22 -6.76
N ILE A 70 11.84 1.21 -7.02
CA ILE A 70 10.45 1.25 -6.57
C ILE A 70 9.64 0.11 -7.18
N LYS A 71 9.77 -0.10 -8.49
CA LYS A 71 9.14 -1.22 -9.19
C LYS A 71 9.50 -2.56 -8.54
N ASP A 72 10.78 -2.79 -8.27
CA ASP A 72 11.23 -4.03 -7.67
C ASP A 72 10.66 -4.22 -6.26
N ALA A 73 10.60 -3.17 -5.47
CA ALA A 73 9.99 -3.20 -4.14
C ALA A 73 8.49 -3.56 -4.20
N ILE A 74 7.76 -2.94 -5.10
CA ILE A 74 6.32 -3.19 -5.28
C ILE A 74 6.08 -4.64 -5.74
N LEU A 75 6.84 -5.13 -6.72
CA LEU A 75 6.71 -6.50 -7.21
C LEU A 75 7.06 -7.54 -6.15
N SER A 76 7.90 -7.19 -5.18
CA SER A 76 8.30 -8.09 -4.08
C SER A 76 7.35 -8.03 -2.88
N ALA A 77 6.40 -7.11 -2.87
CA ALA A 77 5.45 -6.98 -1.76
C ALA A 77 4.55 -8.22 -1.64
N ASN A 78 4.29 -8.64 -0.41
CA ASN A 78 3.49 -9.83 -0.11
C ASN A 78 2.01 -9.51 0.17
N ILE A 79 1.61 -8.28 -0.04
CA ILE A 79 0.22 -7.84 0.09
C ILE A 79 -0.20 -7.14 -1.19
N PRO A 80 -1.52 -7.07 -1.47
CA PRO A 80 -2.01 -6.40 -2.67
C PRO A 80 -1.56 -4.95 -2.76
N THR A 81 -1.11 -4.54 -3.93
CA THR A 81 -0.72 -3.17 -4.24
C THR A 81 -1.63 -2.60 -5.31
N ILE A 82 -2.04 -1.36 -5.12
CA ILE A 82 -3.00 -0.68 -5.99
C ILE A 82 -2.42 0.68 -6.37
N ALA A 83 -2.40 0.97 -7.66
CA ALA A 83 -2.07 2.30 -8.15
C ALA A 83 -3.35 3.14 -8.24
N PHE A 84 -3.38 4.24 -7.53
CA PHE A 84 -4.44 5.25 -7.66
C PHE A 84 -3.86 6.49 -8.32
N ILE A 85 -4.32 6.77 -9.53
CA ILE A 85 -3.83 7.88 -10.33
C ILE A 85 -4.95 8.91 -10.43
N ASN A 86 -4.91 9.92 -9.56
CA ASN A 86 -5.92 10.97 -9.55
C ASN A 86 -5.70 11.99 -10.66
N ARG A 87 -4.45 12.30 -10.99
CA ARG A 87 -4.09 13.28 -11.99
C ARG A 87 -3.23 12.69 -13.10
N ARG A 88 -2.02 12.24 -12.75
CA ARG A 88 -1.06 11.82 -13.76
C ARG A 88 -0.05 10.81 -13.22
N ALA A 89 0.40 9.94 -14.10
CA ALA A 89 1.52 9.05 -13.88
C ALA A 89 2.30 8.98 -15.18
N ILE A 90 3.23 9.91 -15.38
CA ILE A 90 3.93 10.10 -16.64
C ILE A 90 5.33 9.52 -16.53
N SER A 91 5.84 8.91 -17.62
CA SER A 91 7.21 8.38 -17.70
C SER A 91 7.49 7.37 -16.59
N ALA A 92 8.46 7.64 -15.70
CA ALA A 92 8.77 6.78 -14.55
C ALA A 92 7.53 6.48 -13.68
N GLY A 93 6.58 7.41 -13.60
CA GLY A 93 5.31 7.21 -12.92
C GLY A 93 4.45 6.13 -13.55
N ALA A 94 4.47 6.01 -14.87
CA ALA A 94 3.76 4.93 -15.57
C ALA A 94 4.38 3.56 -15.25
N LEU A 95 5.71 3.46 -15.24
CA LEU A 95 6.41 2.23 -14.86
C LEU A 95 6.02 1.77 -13.46
N ILE A 96 6.03 2.68 -12.49
CA ILE A 96 5.64 2.39 -11.11
C ILE A 96 4.18 1.94 -11.05
N SER A 97 3.29 2.63 -11.71
CA SER A 97 1.86 2.31 -11.72
C SER A 97 1.57 0.93 -12.28
N LEU A 98 2.25 0.54 -13.34
CA LEU A 98 2.09 -0.77 -13.96
C LEU A 98 2.68 -1.91 -13.12
N SER A 99 3.46 -1.59 -12.10
CA SER A 99 4.06 -2.57 -11.18
C SER A 99 3.14 -2.97 -10.04
N CYS A 100 2.08 -2.22 -9.85
CA CYS A 100 1.12 -2.47 -8.77
C CYS A 100 0.16 -3.63 -9.04
#